data_74597afae43ca517d14aeccda7f7e432
#
_entry.id   74597afae43ca517d14aeccda7f7e432
#
_cell.length_a   1.000
_cell.length_b   1.000
_cell.length_c   1.000
_cell.angle_alpha   90.00
_cell.angle_beta   90.00
_cell.angle_gamma   90.00
#
_symmetry.space_group_name_H-M   'P 1'
#
loop_
_entity.id
_entity.type
_entity.pdbx_description
1 polymer ?
#
loop_
_entity_poly.entity_id
_entity_poly.type
_entity_poly.pdbx_seq_one_letter_code
_entity_poly.pdbx_strand_id
1 'polypeptide(L)'
;MKKITTATLLMVFAVGTIFLGMTPAVFAKENTAQFEKEWTAFYKDIFDQNFYSEGINQLDLGRWWRKIFRKKIPSANINVFDEVPDSNFFTNRHARARLSAEALEKGYHEEEGADLSQPLTVIAAEQQGIHYGFIVEDAKKDRYFLKFDSQGHLELNTGAEVIASRFYYALGYNVPQYNILFFKPDQIKVSEDAITYDNTGFVKKLTQQILEKYLLAIPQLPGGTYRASASKLFKAQEAGDVSFWSRKKEDPQEVVHHRDRRDFRGLRVFSAWLNNENIRESNALYMKTNENGQVAFKPYLFGFATALGAAMGGDKPPMLGYEYLADYGEAFKSFLALGFREKPWQKKWREASEKNSPLSSVGYFSSEHFDPARYKTLLPYEAFRLVTSADGFWAAKNVMAFSDEDIRTMVKAGQYSDSAAADSVTQTLIERRDKIGRYWFLQANPLDGFAFSDGKLSFKDLAIDYKFIPKEGTIYHVEVVSSGKKPRRIAELKISEPILSIQPEWFQNDKDINLIIRVARPSAKELGFSVSISLNTVGIQGIRHQD
;
A
#
# COMPACT_ATOMS: atom_id res chain seq x y z
N MET A 1 13.33 0.12 40.64
CA MET A 1 12.26 -0.23 39.70
C MET A 1 11.01 0.65 39.80
N LYS A 2 10.60 1.19 40.96
CA LYS A 2 9.39 2.05 41.09
C LYS A 2 9.52 3.49 40.53
N LYS A 3 10.72 4.02 40.31
CA LYS A 3 10.91 5.41 39.81
C LYS A 3 10.85 5.55 38.28
N ILE A 4 11.07 4.45 37.54
CA ILE A 4 11.04 4.47 36.06
C ILE A 4 9.59 4.45 35.53
N THR A 5 8.69 3.74 36.22
CA THR A 5 7.25 3.68 35.89
C THR A 5 6.55 5.03 36.10
N THR A 6 6.97 5.81 37.07
CA THR A 6 6.35 7.13 37.36
C THR A 6 6.76 8.19 36.35
N ALA A 7 8.01 8.18 35.87
CA ALA A 7 8.47 9.11 34.82
C ALA A 7 7.85 8.84 33.45
N THR A 8 7.67 7.57 33.10
CA THR A 8 7.00 7.16 31.84
C THR A 8 5.50 7.50 31.89
N LEU A 9 4.85 7.30 33.02
CA LEU A 9 3.44 7.69 33.23
C LEU A 9 3.25 9.21 33.19
N LEU A 10 4.17 9.98 33.79
CA LEU A 10 4.15 11.45 33.76
C LEU A 10 4.41 12.03 32.38
N MET A 11 5.25 11.39 31.56
CA MET A 11 5.47 11.81 30.18
C MET A 11 4.24 11.54 29.30
N VAL A 12 3.56 10.43 29.48
CA VAL A 12 2.29 10.11 28.82
C VAL A 12 1.17 11.08 29.26
N PHE A 13 1.12 11.44 30.55
CA PHE A 13 0.16 12.43 31.07
C PHE A 13 0.46 13.86 30.61
N ALA A 14 1.71 14.27 30.51
CA ALA A 14 2.11 15.60 30.05
C ALA A 14 1.82 15.81 28.55
N VAL A 15 2.02 14.78 27.73
CA VAL A 15 1.64 14.81 26.31
C VAL A 15 0.12 14.79 26.15
N GLY A 16 -0.60 14.00 26.96
CA GLY A 16 -2.06 13.94 26.95
C GLY A 16 -2.75 15.25 27.38
N THR A 17 -2.18 16.01 28.32
CA THR A 17 -2.74 17.30 28.79
C THR A 17 -2.51 18.44 27.80
N ILE A 18 -1.46 18.39 26.98
CA ILE A 18 -1.26 19.39 25.91
C ILE A 18 -2.27 19.18 24.79
N PHE A 19 -2.73 17.96 24.53
CA PHE A 19 -3.71 17.65 23.49
C PHE A 19 -5.18 17.80 23.92
N LEU A 20 -5.50 17.73 25.22
CA LEU A 20 -6.86 17.90 25.75
C LEU A 20 -7.34 19.35 25.80
N GLY A 21 -6.46 20.32 25.56
CA GLY A 21 -6.79 21.76 25.52
C GLY A 21 -7.25 22.31 24.16
N MET A 22 -7.23 21.49 23.11
CA MET A 22 -7.60 21.91 21.76
C MET A 22 -8.85 21.15 21.27
N THR A 23 -10.02 21.49 21.79
CA THR A 23 -11.29 21.15 21.14
C THR A 23 -11.67 22.27 20.19
N PRO A 24 -11.62 22.10 18.87
CA PRO A 24 -12.21 23.08 17.95
C PRO A 24 -13.73 22.99 18.05
N ALA A 25 -14.37 24.16 18.23
CA ALA A 25 -15.81 24.28 18.20
C ALA A 25 -16.34 23.91 16.81
N VAL A 26 -17.28 22.98 16.79
CA VAL A 26 -17.94 22.46 15.59
C VAL A 26 -18.93 23.51 15.09
N PHE A 27 -18.58 24.24 14.03
CA PHE A 27 -19.53 24.88 13.11
C PHE A 27 -18.89 24.97 11.71
N ALA A 28 -19.12 24.00 10.86
CA ALA A 28 -18.77 24.07 9.46
C ALA A 28 -19.90 23.57 8.56
N LYS A 29 -20.23 24.36 7.54
CA LYS A 29 -21.08 23.93 6.42
C LYS A 29 -20.42 22.77 5.68
N GLU A 30 -21.21 21.88 5.12
CA GLU A 30 -20.84 20.55 4.54
C GLU A 30 -19.62 20.52 3.59
N ASN A 31 -19.15 21.64 3.07
CA ASN A 31 -18.06 21.69 2.08
C ASN A 31 -16.65 21.94 2.68
N THR A 32 -16.54 22.21 3.99
CA THR A 32 -15.28 22.55 4.66
C THR A 32 -14.76 21.45 5.56
N ALA A 33 -15.59 20.47 5.84
CA ALA A 33 -15.30 19.37 6.75
C ALA A 33 -14.08 18.53 6.33
N GLN A 34 -13.71 18.52 5.04
CA GLN A 34 -12.65 17.66 4.53
C GLN A 34 -11.26 18.12 5.00
N PHE A 35 -10.98 19.44 5.03
CA PHE A 35 -9.67 19.94 5.48
C PHE A 35 -9.46 19.86 7.00
N GLU A 36 -10.43 20.31 7.79
CA GLU A 36 -10.37 20.18 9.26
C GLU A 36 -10.26 18.70 9.67
N LYS A 37 -10.90 17.84 8.90
CA LYS A 37 -10.93 16.40 9.12
C LYS A 37 -9.58 15.73 8.85
N GLU A 38 -8.83 16.17 7.82
CA GLU A 38 -7.53 15.56 7.49
C GLU A 38 -6.50 15.74 8.63
N TRP A 39 -6.38 16.92 9.23
CA TRP A 39 -5.47 17.15 10.35
C TRP A 39 -5.91 16.42 11.61
N THR A 40 -7.18 16.53 11.96
CA THR A 40 -7.75 15.84 13.13
C THR A 40 -7.63 14.32 12.96
N ALA A 41 -7.93 13.81 11.77
CA ALA A 41 -7.78 12.40 11.45
C ALA A 41 -6.32 11.94 11.50
N PHE A 42 -5.39 12.75 11.00
CA PHE A 42 -3.96 12.45 11.06
C PHE A 42 -3.42 12.36 12.48
N TYR A 43 -3.70 13.37 13.32
CA TYR A 43 -3.27 13.34 14.72
C TYR A 43 -3.94 12.24 15.53
N LYS A 44 -5.22 11.98 15.27
CA LYS A 44 -5.94 10.88 15.88
C LYS A 44 -5.31 9.53 15.51
N ASP A 45 -5.03 9.32 14.22
CA ASP A 45 -4.41 8.10 13.71
C ASP A 45 -3.00 7.90 14.32
N ILE A 46 -2.19 8.96 14.40
CA ILE A 46 -0.90 8.93 15.10
C ILE A 46 -1.07 8.52 16.56
N PHE A 47 -2.00 9.15 17.27
CA PHE A 47 -2.23 8.86 18.68
C PHE A 47 -2.73 7.42 18.88
N ASP A 48 -3.75 7.03 18.12
CA ASP A 48 -4.37 5.70 18.22
C ASP A 48 -3.37 4.58 17.89
N GLN A 49 -2.54 4.75 16.86
CA GLN A 49 -1.61 3.70 16.43
C GLN A 49 -0.32 3.67 17.26
N ASN A 50 0.26 4.81 17.61
CA ASN A 50 1.54 4.82 18.32
C ASN A 50 1.39 4.69 19.83
N PHE A 51 0.34 5.23 20.41
CA PHE A 51 0.19 5.27 21.87
C PHE A 51 -0.88 4.29 22.36
N TYR A 52 -2.10 4.38 21.83
CA TYR A 52 -3.20 3.55 22.34
C TYR A 52 -3.05 2.09 21.87
N SER A 53 -3.00 1.83 20.57
CA SER A 53 -2.89 0.47 20.03
C SER A 53 -1.56 -0.18 20.41
N GLU A 54 -0.43 0.53 20.33
CA GLU A 54 0.86 -0.01 20.75
C GLU A 54 0.93 -0.23 22.28
N GLY A 55 0.40 0.69 23.07
CA GLY A 55 0.32 0.52 24.52
C GLY A 55 -0.47 -0.73 24.91
N ILE A 56 -1.67 -0.92 24.32
CA ILE A 56 -2.49 -2.11 24.52
C ILE A 56 -1.77 -3.36 24.01
N ASN A 57 -1.17 -3.30 22.83
CA ASN A 57 -0.44 -4.40 22.23
C ASN A 57 0.76 -4.88 23.07
N GLN A 58 1.41 -3.98 23.84
CA GLN A 58 2.47 -4.37 24.78
C GLN A 58 1.92 -5.15 25.99
N LEU A 59 0.64 -4.94 26.35
CA LEU A 59 -0.04 -5.61 27.44
C LEU A 59 -0.80 -6.86 27.01
N ASP A 60 -0.93 -7.12 25.70
CA ASP A 60 -1.61 -8.31 25.16
C ASP A 60 -0.76 -9.56 25.33
N LEU A 61 -1.06 -10.32 26.39
CA LEU A 61 -0.42 -11.61 26.69
C LEU A 61 -0.62 -12.63 25.56
N GLY A 62 -1.78 -12.62 24.90
CA GLY A 62 -2.06 -13.50 23.76
C GLY A 62 -1.13 -13.23 22.57
N ARG A 63 -0.86 -11.97 22.30
CA ARG A 63 0.13 -11.56 21.29
C ARG A 63 1.54 -12.04 21.67
N TRP A 64 1.90 -11.89 22.94
CA TRP A 64 3.20 -12.33 23.47
C TRP A 64 3.37 -13.84 23.34
N TRP A 65 2.35 -14.63 23.68
CA TRP A 65 2.30 -16.07 23.48
C TRP A 65 2.43 -16.46 22.00
N ARG A 66 1.69 -15.83 21.10
CA ARG A 66 1.79 -16.08 19.66
C ARG A 66 3.20 -15.81 19.13
N LYS A 67 3.83 -14.74 19.60
CA LYS A 67 5.21 -14.39 19.23
C LYS A 67 6.23 -15.43 19.73
N ILE A 68 6.08 -15.91 20.96
CA ILE A 68 6.94 -16.95 21.52
C ILE A 68 6.79 -18.25 20.76
N PHE A 69 5.57 -18.70 20.52
CA PHE A 69 5.28 -19.95 19.82
C PHE A 69 5.27 -19.81 18.30
N ARG A 70 5.64 -18.65 17.76
CA ARG A 70 5.65 -18.35 16.32
C ARG A 70 4.34 -18.71 15.60
N LYS A 71 3.21 -18.68 16.30
CA LYS A 71 1.91 -19.00 15.74
C LYS A 71 1.44 -17.89 14.81
N LYS A 72 1.38 -18.19 13.52
CA LYS A 72 0.86 -17.29 12.50
C LYS A 72 -0.68 -17.38 12.45
N ILE A 73 -1.33 -16.27 12.11
CA ILE A 73 -2.78 -16.20 11.92
C ILE A 73 -3.03 -16.11 10.41
N PRO A 74 -3.59 -17.15 9.77
CA PRO A 74 -3.93 -17.11 8.36
C PRO A 74 -4.94 -16.00 8.04
N SER A 75 -4.91 -15.48 6.83
CA SER A 75 -5.94 -14.57 6.33
C SER A 75 -7.27 -15.29 6.15
N ALA A 76 -8.37 -14.57 6.41
CA ALA A 76 -9.73 -15.15 6.43
C ALA A 76 -10.55 -14.84 5.16
N ASN A 77 -10.17 -13.85 4.34
CA ASN A 77 -10.89 -13.46 3.12
C ASN A 77 -10.31 -14.09 1.85
N ILE A 78 -10.03 -15.38 1.88
CA ILE A 78 -9.46 -16.13 0.76
C ILE A 78 -10.43 -17.23 0.32
N ASN A 79 -10.46 -17.48 -1.00
CA ASN A 79 -11.29 -18.54 -1.57
C ASN A 79 -10.64 -19.92 -1.43
N VAL A 80 -11.28 -20.94 -1.97
CA VAL A 80 -10.78 -22.33 -1.94
C VAL A 80 -9.48 -22.52 -2.73
N PHE A 81 -9.14 -21.62 -3.64
CA PHE A 81 -7.91 -21.66 -4.43
C PHE A 81 -6.80 -20.76 -3.88
N ASP A 82 -6.91 -20.35 -2.61
CA ASP A 82 -5.94 -19.51 -1.89
C ASP A 82 -5.77 -18.09 -2.50
N GLU A 83 -6.78 -17.60 -3.21
CA GLU A 83 -6.79 -16.27 -3.82
C GLU A 83 -7.79 -15.34 -3.14
N VAL A 84 -7.53 -14.03 -3.22
CA VAL A 84 -8.46 -13.01 -2.74
C VAL A 84 -9.58 -12.83 -3.75
N PRO A 85 -10.86 -13.05 -3.39
CA PRO A 85 -11.98 -12.78 -4.28
C PRO A 85 -12.21 -11.27 -4.45
N ASP A 86 -12.89 -10.91 -5.53
CA ASP A 86 -13.36 -9.54 -5.74
C ASP A 86 -14.33 -9.13 -4.62
N SER A 87 -14.24 -7.87 -4.20
CA SER A 87 -15.06 -7.29 -3.15
C SER A 87 -15.19 -5.77 -3.35
N ASN A 88 -15.95 -5.09 -2.48
CA ASN A 88 -16.03 -3.63 -2.51
C ASN A 88 -14.67 -2.96 -2.29
N PHE A 89 -13.75 -3.61 -1.56
CA PHE A 89 -12.43 -3.08 -1.25
C PHE A 89 -11.38 -3.40 -2.31
N PHE A 90 -11.44 -4.59 -2.90
CA PHE A 90 -10.41 -5.11 -3.79
C PHE A 90 -11.03 -5.77 -5.02
N THR A 91 -10.47 -5.49 -6.19
CA THR A 91 -10.86 -6.11 -7.46
C THR A 91 -9.62 -6.64 -8.14
N ASN A 92 -9.60 -7.92 -8.52
CA ASN A 92 -8.50 -8.49 -9.27
C ASN A 92 -8.43 -7.86 -10.65
N ARG A 93 -7.37 -7.06 -10.92
CA ARG A 93 -7.19 -6.36 -12.18
C ARG A 93 -6.01 -6.93 -12.95
N HIS A 94 -4.88 -6.24 -13.00
CA HIS A 94 -3.76 -6.53 -13.90
C HIS A 94 -3.19 -7.95 -13.76
N ALA A 95 -3.07 -8.47 -12.54
CA ALA A 95 -2.52 -9.80 -12.31
C ALA A 95 -3.42 -10.94 -12.82
N ARG A 96 -4.74 -10.72 -12.84
CA ARG A 96 -5.71 -11.73 -13.32
C ARG A 96 -6.04 -11.54 -14.80
N ALA A 97 -6.26 -10.31 -15.21
CA ALA A 97 -6.60 -9.94 -16.59
C ALA A 97 -5.73 -8.74 -17.00
N ARG A 98 -4.65 -9.03 -17.71
CA ARG A 98 -3.66 -8.02 -18.08
C ARG A 98 -4.31 -6.78 -18.67
N LEU A 99 -4.12 -5.63 -18.04
CA LEU A 99 -4.60 -4.35 -18.52
C LEU A 99 -3.79 -3.92 -19.74
N SER A 100 -4.43 -3.23 -20.70
CA SER A 100 -3.75 -2.64 -21.85
C SER A 100 -2.80 -1.52 -21.40
N ALA A 101 -1.83 -1.16 -22.24
CA ALA A 101 -0.92 -0.04 -22.00
C ALA A 101 -1.70 1.26 -21.75
N GLU A 102 -2.76 1.52 -22.52
CA GLU A 102 -3.63 2.68 -22.35
C GLU A 102 -4.33 2.67 -20.97
N ALA A 103 -4.87 1.52 -20.54
CA ALA A 103 -5.52 1.38 -19.24
C ALA A 103 -4.54 1.53 -18.08
N LEU A 104 -3.28 1.10 -18.24
CA LEU A 104 -2.23 1.29 -17.25
C LEU A 104 -1.80 2.76 -17.15
N GLU A 105 -1.65 3.46 -18.24
CA GLU A 105 -1.28 4.88 -18.28
C GLU A 105 -2.40 5.77 -17.73
N LYS A 106 -3.64 5.52 -18.11
CA LYS A 106 -4.82 6.27 -17.63
C LYS A 106 -5.16 5.94 -16.17
N GLY A 107 -4.97 4.69 -15.74
CA GLY A 107 -5.40 4.22 -14.43
C GLY A 107 -6.93 4.29 -14.25
N TYR A 108 -7.40 4.62 -13.03
CA TYR A 108 -8.82 4.90 -12.84
C TYR A 108 -9.20 6.20 -13.55
N HIS A 109 -10.10 6.09 -14.52
CA HIS A 109 -10.45 7.17 -15.42
C HIS A 109 -11.92 7.03 -15.83
N GLU A 110 -12.75 7.96 -15.40
CA GLU A 110 -14.16 8.02 -15.78
C GLU A 110 -14.40 9.04 -16.88
N GLU A 111 -13.67 10.15 -16.83
CA GLU A 111 -13.85 11.31 -17.70
C GLU A 111 -12.49 11.96 -18.02
N GLU A 112 -12.48 12.87 -18.98
CA GLU A 112 -11.33 13.76 -19.19
C GLU A 112 -11.02 14.54 -17.91
N GLY A 113 -9.77 15.02 -17.76
CA GLY A 113 -9.37 15.84 -16.62
C GLY A 113 -10.16 17.14 -16.48
N ALA A 114 -9.73 18.04 -15.60
CA ALA A 114 -10.41 19.31 -15.34
C ALA A 114 -10.56 20.14 -16.62
N ASP A 115 -11.76 20.68 -16.84
CA ASP A 115 -12.08 21.52 -17.99
C ASP A 115 -11.58 22.95 -17.79
N LEU A 116 -10.53 23.32 -18.53
CA LEU A 116 -9.93 24.66 -18.52
C LEU A 116 -10.51 25.62 -19.55
N SER A 117 -11.68 25.34 -20.15
CA SER A 117 -12.35 26.27 -21.07
C SER A 117 -12.78 27.56 -20.39
N GLN A 118 -12.88 27.57 -19.08
CA GLN A 118 -13.04 28.72 -18.19
C GLN A 118 -12.01 28.66 -17.06
N PRO A 119 -11.67 29.78 -16.43
CA PRO A 119 -10.81 29.78 -15.26
C PRO A 119 -11.35 28.88 -14.13
N LEU A 120 -10.49 28.08 -13.54
CA LEU A 120 -10.80 27.30 -12.34
C LEU A 120 -11.23 28.22 -11.21
N THR A 121 -12.30 27.87 -10.51
CA THR A 121 -12.82 28.65 -9.39
C THR A 121 -12.39 28.01 -8.08
N VAL A 122 -11.50 28.66 -7.31
CA VAL A 122 -11.07 28.18 -6.00
C VAL A 122 -12.21 28.39 -5.01
N ILE A 123 -12.67 27.33 -4.38
CA ILE A 123 -13.72 27.34 -3.36
C ILE A 123 -13.16 27.16 -1.95
N ALA A 124 -12.01 26.50 -1.82
CA ALA A 124 -11.26 26.42 -0.57
C ALA A 124 -9.76 26.33 -0.84
N ALA A 125 -8.96 26.85 0.07
CA ALA A 125 -7.52 26.73 0.04
C ALA A 125 -6.99 26.45 1.45
N GLU A 126 -5.93 25.66 1.53
CA GLU A 126 -5.21 25.40 2.76
C GLU A 126 -3.71 25.53 2.56
N GLN A 127 -3.03 25.80 3.66
CA GLN A 127 -1.60 25.68 3.78
C GLN A 127 -1.30 24.66 4.88
N GLN A 128 -0.81 23.49 4.48
CA GLN A 128 -0.34 22.46 5.42
C GLN A 128 1.18 22.54 5.56
N GLY A 129 1.63 23.25 6.58
CA GLY A 129 3.07 23.49 6.74
C GLY A 129 3.62 24.31 5.56
N ILE A 130 4.39 23.64 4.70
CA ILE A 130 4.99 24.22 3.48
C ILE A 130 4.21 23.90 2.20
N HIS A 131 3.18 23.06 2.26
CA HIS A 131 2.36 22.72 1.10
C HIS A 131 1.07 23.51 1.06
N TYR A 132 0.66 23.83 -0.15
CA TYR A 132 -0.63 24.43 -0.45
C TYR A 132 -1.52 23.39 -1.13
N GLY A 133 -2.79 23.39 -0.76
CA GLY A 133 -3.84 22.59 -1.38
C GLY A 133 -5.02 23.48 -1.75
N PHE A 134 -5.59 23.30 -2.94
CA PHE A 134 -6.76 24.05 -3.39
C PHE A 134 -7.88 23.10 -3.79
N ILE A 135 -9.10 23.34 -3.30
CA ILE A 135 -10.28 22.75 -3.90
C ILE A 135 -10.78 23.75 -4.95
N VAL A 136 -10.83 23.28 -6.19
CA VAL A 136 -11.26 24.07 -7.34
C VAL A 136 -12.48 23.44 -8.00
N GLU A 137 -13.28 24.28 -8.64
CA GLU A 137 -14.39 23.89 -9.48
C GLU A 137 -14.07 24.29 -10.92
N ASP A 138 -14.23 23.36 -11.87
CA ASP A 138 -13.99 23.58 -13.29
C ASP A 138 -15.22 24.15 -14.03
N ALA A 139 -15.14 24.31 -15.35
CA ALA A 139 -16.22 24.80 -16.18
C ALA A 139 -17.47 23.89 -16.19
N LYS A 140 -17.30 22.60 -15.92
CA LYS A 140 -18.39 21.61 -15.83
C LYS A 140 -18.97 21.45 -14.44
N LYS A 141 -18.50 22.25 -13.47
CA LYS A 141 -18.85 22.14 -12.06
C LYS A 141 -18.34 20.88 -11.37
N ASP A 142 -17.36 20.21 -11.96
CA ASP A 142 -16.64 19.16 -11.31
C ASP A 142 -15.58 19.74 -10.38
N ARG A 143 -15.38 19.08 -9.23
CA ARG A 143 -14.47 19.57 -8.20
C ARG A 143 -13.22 18.74 -8.17
N TYR A 144 -12.08 19.40 -7.97
CA TYR A 144 -10.77 18.78 -7.89
C TYR A 144 -10.01 19.32 -6.69
N PHE A 145 -9.26 18.41 -6.04
CA PHE A 145 -8.27 18.82 -5.07
C PHE A 145 -6.91 18.90 -5.78
N LEU A 146 -6.35 20.10 -5.81
CA LEU A 146 -5.04 20.38 -6.38
C LEU A 146 -3.98 20.33 -5.30
N LYS A 147 -2.91 19.57 -5.52
CA LYS A 147 -1.68 19.58 -4.73
C LYS A 147 -0.50 19.97 -5.60
N PHE A 148 0.48 20.61 -4.99
CA PHE A 148 1.62 21.20 -5.68
C PHE A 148 2.94 20.58 -5.19
N ASP A 149 3.97 20.77 -5.98
CA ASP A 149 5.33 20.37 -5.63
C ASP A 149 5.93 21.35 -4.59
N SER A 150 6.93 20.87 -3.86
CA SER A 150 7.72 21.68 -2.94
C SER A 150 8.68 22.58 -3.68
N GLN A 151 9.04 23.73 -3.08
CA GLN A 151 10.07 24.61 -3.60
C GLN A 151 11.39 23.86 -3.82
N GLY A 152 11.98 24.04 -5.00
CA GLY A 152 13.21 23.34 -5.41
C GLY A 152 13.02 21.89 -5.86
N HIS A 153 11.80 21.35 -5.83
CA HIS A 153 11.50 19.96 -6.15
C HIS A 153 10.30 19.85 -7.12
N LEU A 154 10.37 20.57 -8.23
CA LEU A 154 9.36 20.45 -9.29
C LEU A 154 9.20 19.00 -9.74
N GLU A 155 7.94 18.59 -10.00
CA GLU A 155 7.53 17.27 -10.51
C GLU A 155 7.66 16.13 -9.48
N LEU A 156 8.22 16.37 -8.29
CA LEU A 156 8.47 15.35 -7.28
C LEU A 156 7.16 14.80 -6.68
N ASN A 157 6.40 15.64 -5.99
CA ASN A 157 5.17 15.22 -5.27
C ASN A 157 4.02 14.94 -6.25
N THR A 158 3.86 15.80 -7.26
CA THR A 158 2.81 15.65 -8.26
C THR A 158 3.01 14.41 -9.11
N GLY A 159 4.25 14.13 -9.53
CA GLY A 159 4.62 12.91 -10.26
C GLY A 159 4.40 11.66 -9.42
N ALA A 160 4.88 11.67 -8.16
CA ALA A 160 4.73 10.55 -7.24
C ALA A 160 3.25 10.19 -6.99
N GLU A 161 2.39 11.19 -6.80
CA GLU A 161 0.96 10.99 -6.52
C GLU A 161 0.25 10.32 -7.71
N VAL A 162 0.46 10.84 -8.91
CA VAL A 162 -0.19 10.29 -10.11
C VAL A 162 0.34 8.90 -10.44
N ILE A 163 1.64 8.68 -10.42
CA ILE A 163 2.24 7.37 -10.68
C ILE A 163 1.73 6.34 -9.67
N ALA A 164 1.83 6.62 -8.36
CA ALA A 164 1.41 5.67 -7.35
C ALA A 164 -0.08 5.33 -7.45
N SER A 165 -0.95 6.30 -7.79
CA SER A 165 -2.37 6.05 -8.01
C SER A 165 -2.62 5.02 -9.13
N ARG A 166 -1.83 5.05 -10.21
CA ARG A 166 -1.91 4.07 -11.30
C ARG A 166 -1.59 2.66 -10.80
N PHE A 167 -0.51 2.53 -10.02
CA PHE A 167 -0.11 1.25 -9.45
C PHE A 167 -1.15 0.70 -8.48
N TYR A 168 -1.67 1.50 -7.53
CA TYR A 168 -2.71 1.03 -6.61
C TYR A 168 -3.97 0.60 -7.33
N TYR A 169 -4.38 1.34 -8.38
CA TYR A 169 -5.52 0.94 -9.21
C TYR A 169 -5.27 -0.40 -9.92
N ALA A 170 -4.15 -0.54 -10.60
CA ALA A 170 -3.81 -1.76 -11.34
C ALA A 170 -3.62 -2.98 -10.41
N LEU A 171 -3.11 -2.76 -9.18
CA LEU A 171 -2.99 -3.77 -8.13
C LEU A 171 -4.34 -4.22 -7.57
N GLY A 172 -5.42 -3.44 -7.74
CA GLY A 172 -6.76 -3.87 -7.35
C GLY A 172 -7.52 -2.92 -6.41
N TYR A 173 -6.91 -1.86 -5.91
CA TYR A 173 -7.56 -0.94 -4.97
C TYR A 173 -8.37 0.13 -5.69
N ASN A 174 -9.40 0.65 -5.01
CA ASN A 174 -10.11 1.81 -5.51
C ASN A 174 -9.33 3.07 -5.13
N VAL A 175 -9.17 3.95 -6.10
CA VAL A 175 -8.49 5.25 -5.96
C VAL A 175 -9.31 6.32 -6.68
N PRO A 176 -9.22 7.60 -6.29
CA PRO A 176 -9.75 8.69 -7.08
C PRO A 176 -9.11 8.76 -8.47
N GLN A 177 -9.75 9.44 -9.38
CA GLN A 177 -9.11 9.81 -10.63
C GLN A 177 -8.07 10.91 -10.37
N TYR A 178 -6.84 10.67 -10.80
CA TYR A 178 -5.73 11.62 -10.69
C TYR A 178 -5.20 11.98 -12.08
N ASN A 179 -4.87 13.26 -12.27
CA ASN A 179 -4.22 13.75 -13.49
C ASN A 179 -3.17 14.80 -13.12
N ILE A 180 -2.15 14.97 -13.97
CA ILE A 180 -1.33 16.17 -13.94
C ILE A 180 -2.12 17.28 -14.62
N LEU A 181 -2.20 18.43 -13.97
CA LEU A 181 -2.87 19.62 -14.46
C LEU A 181 -1.87 20.75 -14.59
N PHE A 182 -1.89 21.41 -15.76
CA PHE A 182 -1.11 22.61 -16.03
C PHE A 182 -2.04 23.80 -16.20
N PHE A 183 -1.76 24.92 -15.55
CA PHE A 183 -2.54 26.13 -15.69
C PHE A 183 -1.68 27.38 -15.48
N LYS A 184 -2.12 28.51 -16.03
CA LYS A 184 -1.50 29.82 -15.85
C LYS A 184 -2.21 30.63 -14.76
N PRO A 185 -1.57 31.70 -14.21
CA PRO A 185 -2.18 32.53 -13.16
C PRO A 185 -3.56 33.11 -13.53
N ASP A 186 -3.80 33.42 -14.79
CA ASP A 186 -5.06 33.94 -15.31
C ASP A 186 -6.17 32.90 -15.48
N GLN A 187 -5.81 31.63 -15.37
CA GLN A 187 -6.75 30.50 -15.44
C GLN A 187 -7.27 30.04 -14.06
N ILE A 188 -7.05 30.83 -13.01
CA ILE A 188 -7.55 30.54 -11.67
C ILE A 188 -8.08 31.80 -10.98
N LYS A 189 -9.23 31.71 -10.33
CA LYS A 189 -9.89 32.80 -9.63
C LYS A 189 -10.54 32.34 -8.34
N VAL A 190 -10.81 33.27 -7.41
CA VAL A 190 -11.45 32.97 -6.13
C VAL A 190 -12.96 33.05 -6.24
N SER A 191 -13.70 32.11 -5.65
CA SER A 191 -15.15 32.21 -5.45
C SER A 191 -15.49 33.30 -4.42
N GLU A 192 -16.66 33.90 -4.54
CA GLU A 192 -17.13 34.89 -3.56
C GLU A 192 -17.21 34.33 -2.12
N ASP A 193 -17.58 33.05 -1.99
CA ASP A 193 -17.72 32.35 -0.71
C ASP A 193 -16.50 31.49 -0.36
N ALA A 194 -15.37 31.70 -1.04
CA ALA A 194 -14.17 30.91 -0.82
C ALA A 194 -13.59 31.10 0.58
N ILE A 195 -13.07 30.00 1.13
CA ILE A 195 -12.50 29.99 2.47
C ILE A 195 -11.04 29.53 2.48
N THR A 196 -10.34 29.92 3.52
CA THR A 196 -9.02 29.39 3.88
C THR A 196 -8.93 29.21 5.38
N TYR A 197 -7.88 28.52 5.83
CA TYR A 197 -7.60 28.30 7.24
C TYR A 197 -6.35 29.07 7.65
N ASP A 198 -6.36 29.64 8.85
CA ASP A 198 -5.15 30.20 9.41
C ASP A 198 -4.31 29.11 10.12
N ASN A 199 -3.12 29.51 10.61
CA ASN A 199 -2.18 28.59 11.27
C ASN A 199 -2.73 27.95 12.57
N THR A 200 -3.87 28.42 13.05
CA THR A 200 -4.56 27.88 14.22
C THR A 200 -5.78 27.04 13.86
N GLY A 201 -6.06 26.87 12.54
CA GLY A 201 -7.18 26.09 12.02
C GLY A 201 -8.52 26.87 11.97
N PHE A 202 -8.54 28.18 12.24
CA PHE A 202 -9.75 28.96 12.11
C PHE A 202 -10.04 29.32 10.65
N VAL A 203 -11.32 29.18 10.29
CA VAL A 203 -11.83 29.51 8.96
C VAL A 203 -11.77 31.01 8.73
N LYS A 204 -11.22 31.42 7.60
CA LYS A 204 -11.17 32.80 7.11
C LYS A 204 -11.67 32.87 5.68
N LYS A 205 -12.14 34.05 5.28
CA LYS A 205 -12.47 34.31 3.88
C LYS A 205 -11.20 34.29 3.04
N LEU A 206 -11.19 33.47 1.99
CA LEU A 206 -10.14 33.51 0.98
C LEU A 206 -10.40 34.68 0.04
N THR A 207 -9.43 35.58 -0.10
CA THR A 207 -9.47 36.71 -1.03
C THR A 207 -8.50 36.45 -2.19
N GLN A 208 -8.69 37.20 -3.29
CA GLN A 208 -7.79 37.14 -4.43
C GLN A 208 -6.32 37.44 -4.02
N GLN A 209 -6.11 38.42 -3.13
CA GLN A 209 -4.78 38.76 -2.61
C GLN A 209 -4.14 37.60 -1.81
N ILE A 210 -4.95 36.87 -1.05
CA ILE A 210 -4.44 35.69 -0.31
C ILE A 210 -4.08 34.56 -1.28
N LEU A 211 -4.92 34.29 -2.30
CA LEU A 211 -4.63 33.34 -3.34
C LEU A 211 -3.33 33.69 -4.09
N GLU A 212 -3.15 34.94 -4.50
CA GLU A 212 -1.91 35.39 -5.15
C GLU A 212 -0.69 35.18 -4.28
N LYS A 213 -0.80 35.45 -2.97
CA LYS A 213 0.29 35.16 -2.03
C LYS A 213 0.61 33.65 -1.97
N TYR A 214 -0.39 32.77 -2.00
CA TYR A 214 -0.18 31.33 -2.03
C TYR A 214 0.47 30.90 -3.35
N LEU A 215 -0.02 31.41 -4.47
CA LEU A 215 0.54 31.13 -5.80
C LEU A 215 2.01 31.57 -5.92
N LEU A 216 2.41 32.70 -5.34
CA LEU A 216 3.81 33.14 -5.31
C LEU A 216 4.74 32.16 -4.57
N ALA A 217 4.20 31.40 -3.61
CA ALA A 217 4.98 30.41 -2.85
C ALA A 217 5.00 29.03 -3.53
N ILE A 218 4.18 28.80 -4.55
CA ILE A 218 4.15 27.55 -5.32
C ILE A 218 5.17 27.64 -6.47
N PRO A 219 6.03 26.61 -6.67
CA PRO A 219 6.99 26.63 -7.76
C PRO A 219 6.30 26.60 -9.12
N GLN A 220 6.89 27.31 -10.09
CA GLN A 220 6.43 27.39 -11.47
C GLN A 220 7.40 26.70 -12.42
N LEU A 221 6.87 26.11 -13.45
CA LEU A 221 7.63 25.69 -14.62
C LEU A 221 8.14 26.90 -15.42
N PRO A 222 9.15 26.74 -16.27
CA PRO A 222 9.55 27.77 -17.21
C PRO A 222 8.37 28.31 -18.00
N GLY A 223 8.24 29.65 -18.10
CA GLY A 223 7.10 30.29 -18.75
C GLY A 223 5.91 30.61 -17.82
N GLY A 224 6.07 30.45 -16.50
CA GLY A 224 5.08 30.89 -15.52
C GLY A 224 3.85 29.98 -15.42
N THR A 225 3.98 28.71 -15.80
CA THR A 225 2.91 27.71 -15.71
C THR A 225 3.01 26.95 -14.39
N TYR A 226 1.90 26.82 -13.68
CA TYR A 226 1.78 25.97 -12.51
C TYR A 226 1.55 24.51 -12.93
N ARG A 227 2.13 23.59 -12.19
CA ARG A 227 1.88 22.15 -12.27
C ARG A 227 1.25 21.68 -10.96
N ALA A 228 0.18 20.90 -11.06
CA ALA A 228 -0.49 20.28 -9.92
C ALA A 228 -0.84 18.82 -10.20
N SER A 229 -0.91 18.01 -9.17
CA SER A 229 -1.72 16.79 -9.19
C SER A 229 -3.15 17.16 -8.87
N ALA A 230 -4.08 16.79 -9.74
CA ALA A 230 -5.51 17.06 -9.60
C ALA A 230 -6.25 15.75 -9.31
N SER A 231 -6.79 15.59 -8.11
CA SER A 231 -7.66 14.46 -7.78
C SER A 231 -9.12 14.89 -7.86
N LYS A 232 -9.92 14.18 -8.68
CA LYS A 232 -11.36 14.45 -8.80
C LYS A 232 -12.07 14.07 -7.50
N LEU A 233 -12.82 15.02 -6.93
CA LEU A 233 -13.62 14.79 -5.72
C LEU A 233 -14.87 13.97 -6.05
N PHE A 234 -15.21 13.09 -5.14
CA PHE A 234 -16.40 12.25 -5.30
C PHE A 234 -17.69 13.08 -5.13
N LYS A 235 -18.70 12.81 -5.98
CA LYS A 235 -20.06 13.33 -5.81
C LYS A 235 -20.86 12.50 -4.77
N ALA A 236 -20.36 11.32 -4.39
CA ALA A 236 -20.99 10.44 -3.41
C ALA A 236 -20.75 10.96 -1.97
N GLN A 237 -21.65 10.60 -1.06
CA GLN A 237 -21.55 10.97 0.34
C GLN A 237 -20.41 10.18 1.01
N GLU A 238 -19.57 10.89 1.73
CA GLU A 238 -18.55 10.31 2.58
C GLU A 238 -19.18 9.57 3.76
N ALA A 239 -18.65 8.38 4.09
CA ALA A 239 -19.15 7.51 5.15
C ALA A 239 -18.10 7.15 6.21
N GLY A 240 -17.06 7.97 6.32
CA GLY A 240 -16.00 7.89 7.34
C GLY A 240 -14.75 7.13 6.91
N ASP A 241 -13.76 7.13 7.79
CA ASP A 241 -12.44 6.55 7.53
C ASP A 241 -12.48 5.02 7.48
N VAL A 242 -11.56 4.44 6.71
CA VAL A 242 -11.38 2.98 6.63
C VAL A 242 -10.41 2.56 7.73
N SER A 243 -10.91 1.87 8.74
CA SER A 243 -10.03 1.28 9.76
C SER A 243 -9.21 0.13 9.18
N PHE A 244 -7.91 0.06 9.47
CA PHE A 244 -7.06 -1.06 9.09
C PHE A 244 -7.09 -2.20 10.14
N TRP A 245 -7.87 -2.02 11.18
CA TRP A 245 -8.10 -3.02 12.22
C TRP A 245 -9.46 -3.69 12.11
N SER A 246 -10.54 -2.89 12.14
CA SER A 246 -11.92 -3.36 12.20
C SER A 246 -12.58 -3.33 10.82
N ARG A 247 -13.73 -3.96 10.68
CA ARG A 247 -14.59 -3.88 9.51
C ARG A 247 -15.63 -2.77 9.66
N LYS A 248 -16.22 -2.34 8.55
CA LYS A 248 -17.41 -1.47 8.55
C LYS A 248 -18.62 -2.26 8.99
N LYS A 249 -19.10 -2.03 10.22
CA LYS A 249 -20.22 -2.81 10.80
C LYS A 249 -21.54 -2.60 10.08
N GLU A 250 -21.72 -1.43 9.50
CA GLU A 250 -22.90 -1.02 8.73
C GLU A 250 -22.94 -1.65 7.33
N ASP A 251 -21.84 -2.23 6.86
CA ASP A 251 -21.78 -2.94 5.59
C ASP A 251 -21.96 -4.45 5.82
N PRO A 252 -23.12 -5.04 5.42
CA PRO A 252 -23.36 -6.46 5.60
C PRO A 252 -22.45 -7.36 4.75
N GLN A 253 -21.79 -6.81 3.72
CA GLN A 253 -20.85 -7.55 2.87
C GLN A 253 -19.47 -7.66 3.54
N GLU A 254 -19.13 -6.78 4.47
CA GLU A 254 -17.88 -6.85 5.21
C GLU A 254 -17.98 -7.75 6.45
N VAL A 255 -17.73 -9.04 6.28
CA VAL A 255 -17.80 -10.04 7.36
C VAL A 255 -16.46 -10.29 8.05
N VAL A 256 -15.33 -9.96 7.41
CA VAL A 256 -13.97 -10.19 7.91
C VAL A 256 -13.34 -8.88 8.38
N HIS A 257 -12.73 -8.89 9.57
CA HIS A 257 -11.95 -7.74 10.06
C HIS A 257 -10.77 -7.44 9.11
N HIS A 258 -10.50 -6.17 8.85
CA HIS A 258 -9.48 -5.75 7.89
C HIS A 258 -8.09 -6.29 8.24
N ARG A 259 -7.73 -6.34 9.53
CA ARG A 259 -6.46 -6.94 9.97
C ARG A 259 -6.29 -8.42 9.57
N ASP A 260 -7.40 -9.13 9.34
CA ASP A 260 -7.42 -10.54 9.00
C ASP A 260 -7.65 -10.78 7.50
N ARG A 261 -7.62 -9.71 6.68
CA ARG A 261 -7.79 -9.77 5.23
C ARG A 261 -6.43 -9.74 4.52
N ARG A 262 -6.27 -10.60 3.52
CA ARG A 262 -5.03 -10.70 2.72
C ARG A 262 -4.77 -9.44 1.89
N ASP A 263 -5.79 -8.84 1.32
CA ASP A 263 -5.70 -7.59 0.57
C ASP A 263 -5.19 -6.42 1.45
N PHE A 264 -5.65 -6.29 2.71
CA PHE A 264 -5.10 -5.31 3.65
C PHE A 264 -3.65 -5.62 4.05
N ARG A 265 -3.33 -6.89 4.30
CA ARG A 265 -1.96 -7.31 4.62
C ARG A 265 -1.02 -7.09 3.44
N GLY A 266 -1.51 -7.33 2.21
CA GLY A 266 -0.79 -7.08 0.97
C GLY A 266 -0.42 -5.62 0.74
N LEU A 267 -1.18 -4.66 1.27
CA LEU A 267 -0.85 -3.23 1.22
C LEU A 267 0.57 -2.95 1.73
N ARG A 268 1.05 -3.67 2.74
CA ARG A 268 2.44 -3.52 3.21
C ARG A 268 3.45 -3.83 2.12
N VAL A 269 3.22 -4.89 1.33
CA VAL A 269 4.14 -5.30 0.25
C VAL A 269 4.07 -4.30 -0.92
N PHE A 270 2.88 -3.86 -1.28
CA PHE A 270 2.68 -2.86 -2.34
C PHE A 270 3.24 -1.49 -1.95
N SER A 271 3.03 -1.08 -0.70
CA SER A 271 3.63 0.14 -0.16
C SER A 271 5.15 0.05 -0.09
N ALA A 272 5.70 -1.13 0.21
CA ALA A 272 7.13 -1.37 0.14
C ALA A 272 7.66 -1.20 -1.29
N TRP A 273 6.95 -1.70 -2.30
CA TRP A 273 7.33 -1.52 -3.70
C TRP A 273 7.39 -0.05 -4.10
N LEU A 274 6.30 0.67 -3.81
CA LEU A 274 6.13 2.08 -4.18
C LEU A 274 6.79 3.05 -3.20
N ASN A 275 7.48 2.55 -2.17
CA ASN A 275 8.03 3.37 -1.09
C ASN A 275 7.01 4.34 -0.48
N ASN A 276 5.76 3.90 -0.36
CA ASN A 276 4.67 4.69 0.22
C ASN A 276 4.49 4.32 1.70
N GLU A 277 5.30 4.88 2.58
CA GLU A 277 5.20 4.65 4.02
C GLU A 277 3.97 5.31 4.64
N ASN A 278 3.37 6.28 3.92
CA ASN A 278 2.24 7.08 4.39
C ASN A 278 0.88 6.42 4.11
N ILE A 279 0.85 5.12 3.81
CA ILE A 279 -0.42 4.37 3.73
C ILE A 279 -1.00 4.22 5.14
N ARG A 280 -2.18 4.81 5.38
CA ARG A 280 -2.77 4.94 6.71
C ARG A 280 -4.29 5.08 6.67
N GLU A 281 -4.96 4.89 7.81
CA GLU A 281 -6.42 4.97 7.94
C GLU A 281 -6.95 6.34 7.49
N SER A 282 -6.30 7.43 7.88
CA SER A 282 -6.69 8.79 7.48
C SER A 282 -6.46 9.12 5.99
N ASN A 283 -5.81 8.24 5.23
CA ASN A 283 -5.69 8.29 3.78
C ASN A 283 -6.56 7.22 3.09
N ALA A 284 -7.65 6.81 3.75
CA ALA A 284 -8.60 5.85 3.21
C ALA A 284 -10.02 6.20 3.68
N LEU A 285 -10.95 6.39 2.75
CA LEU A 285 -12.32 6.81 3.02
C LEU A 285 -13.34 5.86 2.42
N TYR A 286 -14.42 5.61 3.15
CA TYR A 286 -15.61 5.00 2.58
C TYR A 286 -16.48 6.04 1.89
N MET A 287 -16.86 5.74 0.65
CA MET A 287 -17.90 6.47 -0.08
C MET A 287 -19.17 5.63 -0.08
N LYS A 288 -20.30 6.28 0.28
CA LYS A 288 -21.62 5.66 0.24
C LYS A 288 -22.12 5.66 -1.20
N THR A 289 -22.34 4.48 -1.76
CA THR A 289 -22.88 4.28 -3.10
C THR A 289 -24.26 3.63 -3.00
N ASN A 290 -25.01 3.68 -4.09
CA ASN A 290 -26.27 2.96 -4.21
C ASN A 290 -26.13 1.96 -5.37
N GLU A 291 -26.01 0.70 -5.04
CA GLU A 291 -25.88 -0.39 -6.01
C GLU A 291 -27.14 -1.24 -5.99
N ASN A 292 -27.86 -1.26 -7.12
CA ASN A 292 -29.11 -2.02 -7.27
C ASN A 292 -30.18 -1.73 -6.18
N GLY A 293 -30.26 -0.46 -5.73
CA GLY A 293 -31.23 -0.04 -4.71
C GLY A 293 -30.79 -0.35 -3.26
N GLN A 294 -29.61 -0.91 -3.07
CA GLN A 294 -29.01 -1.14 -1.75
C GLN A 294 -27.87 -0.18 -1.48
N VAL A 295 -27.77 0.26 -0.23
CA VAL A 295 -26.64 1.06 0.23
C VAL A 295 -25.41 0.17 0.30
N ALA A 296 -24.38 0.55 -0.43
CA ALA A 296 -23.05 -0.05 -0.39
C ALA A 296 -22.01 0.96 0.08
N PHE A 297 -20.93 0.46 0.67
CA PHE A 297 -19.81 1.29 1.11
C PHE A 297 -18.57 0.88 0.32
N LYS A 298 -18.07 1.80 -0.51
CA LYS A 298 -16.89 1.56 -1.34
C LYS A 298 -15.69 2.30 -0.75
N PRO A 299 -14.68 1.60 -0.27
CA PRO A 299 -13.48 2.24 0.28
C PRO A 299 -12.53 2.66 -0.84
N TYR A 300 -11.91 3.83 -0.67
CA TYR A 300 -10.92 4.41 -1.57
C TYR A 300 -9.64 4.75 -0.81
N LEU A 301 -8.50 4.47 -1.43
CA LEU A 301 -7.18 4.93 -0.98
C LEU A 301 -6.81 6.21 -1.73
N PHE A 302 -6.20 7.17 -1.03
CA PHE A 302 -5.76 8.45 -1.59
C PHE A 302 -4.51 8.98 -0.89
N GLY A 303 -4.00 10.16 -1.32
CA GLY A 303 -2.89 10.83 -0.67
C GLY A 303 -1.53 10.17 -0.92
N PHE A 304 -1.17 9.99 -2.19
CA PHE A 304 0.06 9.31 -2.60
C PHE A 304 1.24 10.26 -2.88
N ALA A 305 1.10 11.56 -2.61
CA ALA A 305 2.13 12.58 -2.92
C ALA A 305 3.47 12.37 -2.20
N THR A 306 3.51 11.50 -1.20
CA THR A 306 4.73 11.12 -0.49
C THR A 306 5.22 9.72 -0.86
N ALA A 307 4.74 9.12 -1.95
CA ALA A 307 5.26 7.87 -2.49
C ALA A 307 6.61 8.07 -3.20
N LEU A 308 7.20 7.00 -3.66
CA LEU A 308 8.50 6.98 -4.36
C LEU A 308 9.60 7.66 -3.52
N GLY A 309 10.23 8.69 -4.09
CA GLY A 309 11.28 9.47 -3.41
C GLY A 309 10.80 10.75 -2.74
N ALA A 310 9.49 11.01 -2.78
CA ALA A 310 8.88 12.24 -2.27
C ALA A 310 8.52 12.16 -0.78
N ALA A 311 8.63 13.29 -0.09
CA ALA A 311 8.09 13.52 1.25
C ALA A 311 7.42 14.91 1.31
N MET A 312 6.81 15.22 2.46
CA MET A 312 6.27 16.56 2.71
C MET A 312 7.42 17.57 2.83
N GLY A 313 7.82 18.23 1.82
CA GLY A 313 8.87 19.25 1.87
C GLY A 313 10.08 18.97 1.00
N GLY A 314 10.02 17.97 0.16
CA GLY A 314 11.10 17.64 -0.77
C GLY A 314 11.49 16.17 -0.73
N ASP A 315 12.78 15.90 -0.73
CA ASP A 315 13.33 14.55 -0.74
C ASP A 315 12.91 13.74 0.49
N LYS A 316 12.63 12.47 0.27
CA LYS A 316 12.26 11.55 1.36
C LYS A 316 13.41 11.35 2.34
N PRO A 317 13.19 11.63 3.65
CA PRO A 317 14.18 11.32 4.67
C PRO A 317 14.49 9.82 4.72
N PRO A 318 15.78 9.45 4.89
CA PRO A 318 16.23 8.05 4.79
C PRO A 318 15.70 7.13 5.87
N MET A 319 15.15 7.64 6.97
CA MET A 319 14.49 6.86 8.02
C MET A 319 13.12 6.32 7.60
N LEU A 320 12.43 7.01 6.67
CA LEU A 320 11.12 6.59 6.20
C LEU A 320 11.22 5.28 5.40
N GLY A 321 10.34 4.35 5.70
CA GLY A 321 10.41 2.99 5.21
C GLY A 321 11.23 2.02 6.08
N TYR A 322 12.00 2.51 7.07
CA TYR A 322 12.81 1.69 7.98
C TYR A 322 12.39 1.77 9.45
N GLU A 323 11.79 2.86 9.85
CA GLU A 323 11.30 3.07 11.22
C GLU A 323 9.86 3.57 11.20
N TYR A 324 9.10 3.21 12.22
CA TYR A 324 7.82 3.87 12.49
C TYR A 324 8.06 5.28 13.00
N LEU A 325 7.06 6.15 12.92
CA LEU A 325 7.13 7.51 13.47
C LEU A 325 7.54 7.51 14.96
N ALA A 326 7.01 6.55 15.74
CA ALA A 326 7.45 6.23 17.08
C ALA A 326 7.85 4.76 17.15
N ASP A 327 9.13 4.46 16.89
CA ASP A 327 9.66 3.10 16.91
C ASP A 327 10.26 2.77 18.27
N TYR A 328 9.41 2.29 19.18
CA TYR A 328 9.83 1.90 20.54
C TYR A 328 10.91 0.82 20.56
N GLY A 329 10.93 -0.08 19.57
CA GLY A 329 11.94 -1.12 19.46
C GLY A 329 13.31 -0.54 19.13
N GLU A 330 13.39 0.39 18.22
CA GLU A 330 14.64 1.08 17.85
C GLU A 330 15.07 2.07 18.96
N ALA A 331 14.12 2.77 19.59
CA ALA A 331 14.39 3.62 20.74
C ALA A 331 15.00 2.83 21.91
N PHE A 332 14.45 1.66 22.23
CA PHE A 332 14.97 0.78 23.29
C PHE A 332 16.38 0.26 22.97
N LYS A 333 16.63 -0.18 21.73
CA LYS A 333 17.98 -0.61 21.31
C LYS A 333 18.99 0.54 21.38
N SER A 334 18.60 1.75 20.99
CA SER A 334 19.46 2.94 21.09
C SER A 334 19.76 3.31 22.54
N PHE A 335 18.77 3.19 23.42
CA PHE A 335 18.94 3.39 24.86
C PHE A 335 19.92 2.38 25.48
N LEU A 336 19.77 1.09 25.17
CA LEU A 336 20.70 0.04 25.65
C LEU A 336 22.13 0.26 25.14
N ALA A 337 22.28 0.82 23.96
CA ALA A 337 23.58 1.14 23.36
C ALA A 337 24.12 2.53 23.79
N LEU A 338 23.48 3.20 24.76
CA LEU A 338 23.83 4.55 25.23
C LEU A 338 24.03 5.57 24.10
N GLY A 339 23.28 5.43 22.99
CA GLY A 339 23.38 6.30 21.83
C GLY A 339 24.54 5.99 20.85
N PHE A 340 25.44 5.07 21.19
CA PHE A 340 26.58 4.71 20.32
C PHE A 340 26.21 3.79 19.15
N ARG A 341 24.96 3.30 19.08
CA ARG A 341 24.53 2.41 18.01
C ARG A 341 24.18 3.20 16.76
N GLU A 342 24.96 2.99 15.70
CA GLU A 342 24.57 3.42 14.37
C GLU A 342 23.44 2.52 13.84
N LYS A 343 22.34 3.13 13.39
CA LYS A 343 21.21 2.39 12.81
C LYS A 343 21.57 1.95 11.38
N PRO A 344 21.08 0.77 10.93
CA PRO A 344 21.45 0.23 9.61
C PRO A 344 21.15 1.18 8.44
N TRP A 345 20.08 1.97 8.52
CA TRP A 345 19.71 2.94 7.49
C TRP A 345 20.62 4.18 7.49
N GLN A 346 21.16 4.60 8.64
CA GLN A 346 22.07 5.75 8.74
C GLN A 346 23.37 5.51 7.98
N LYS A 347 23.95 4.33 8.15
CA LYS A 347 25.16 3.94 7.41
C LYS A 347 24.92 3.94 5.89
N LYS A 348 23.85 3.27 5.48
CA LYS A 348 23.48 3.15 4.07
C LYS A 348 23.17 4.50 3.42
N TRP A 349 22.49 5.39 4.14
CA TRP A 349 22.18 6.72 3.65
C TRP A 349 23.44 7.59 3.47
N ARG A 350 24.38 7.53 4.43
CA ARG A 350 25.63 8.24 4.32
C ARG A 350 26.41 7.79 3.07
N GLU A 351 26.52 6.48 2.85
CA GLU A 351 27.15 5.91 1.66
C GLU A 351 26.46 6.33 0.35
N ALA A 352 25.14 6.46 0.35
CA ALA A 352 24.36 6.87 -0.81
C ALA A 352 24.44 8.38 -1.07
N SER A 353 24.38 9.20 -0.02
CA SER A 353 24.46 10.68 -0.14
C SER A 353 25.83 11.18 -0.59
N GLU A 354 26.90 10.42 -0.30
CA GLU A 354 28.23 10.72 -0.77
C GLU A 354 28.43 10.44 -2.28
N LYS A 355 27.59 9.56 -2.86
CA LYS A 355 27.78 9.09 -4.23
C LYS A 355 26.98 9.86 -5.29
N ASN A 356 25.77 10.30 -4.98
CA ASN A 356 24.89 10.97 -5.95
C ASN A 356 23.92 11.91 -5.24
N SER A 357 23.85 13.18 -5.66
CA SER A 357 22.68 14.02 -5.39
C SER A 357 21.52 13.48 -6.19
N PRO A 358 20.36 13.18 -5.55
CA PRO A 358 19.19 12.73 -6.28
C PRO A 358 18.71 13.83 -7.24
N LEU A 359 18.10 13.43 -8.36
CA LEU A 359 17.36 14.36 -9.21
C LEU A 359 16.25 14.99 -8.38
N SER A 360 16.15 16.32 -8.37
CA SER A 360 15.17 17.05 -7.53
C SER A 360 13.71 16.67 -7.81
N SER A 361 13.44 16.21 -9.05
CA SER A 361 12.12 15.72 -9.47
C SER A 361 11.84 14.26 -9.09
N VAL A 362 12.84 13.53 -8.60
CA VAL A 362 12.69 12.11 -8.17
C VAL A 362 12.82 11.95 -6.66
N GLY A 363 13.68 12.77 -6.05
CA GLY A 363 14.02 12.67 -4.63
C GLY A 363 14.79 11.40 -4.30
N TYR A 364 14.79 10.99 -3.03
CA TYR A 364 15.53 9.80 -2.61
C TYR A 364 14.69 8.53 -2.83
N PHE A 365 14.81 7.96 -4.02
CA PHE A 365 14.19 6.70 -4.40
C PHE A 365 15.23 5.71 -4.90
N SER A 366 15.54 4.70 -4.10
CA SER A 366 16.61 3.73 -4.39
C SER A 366 16.14 2.29 -4.17
N SER A 367 16.64 1.40 -5.00
CA SER A 367 16.53 -0.05 -4.82
C SER A 367 17.72 -0.63 -4.05
N GLU A 368 18.89 0.01 -4.09
CA GLU A 368 20.16 -0.54 -3.57
C GLU A 368 20.02 -0.98 -2.11
N HIS A 369 19.44 -0.13 -1.28
CA HIS A 369 19.25 -0.39 0.14
C HIS A 369 17.88 -0.92 0.52
N PHE A 370 17.03 -1.15 -0.46
CA PHE A 370 15.69 -1.67 -0.24
C PHE A 370 15.71 -3.12 0.24
N ASP A 371 15.04 -3.39 1.36
CA ASP A 371 14.86 -4.72 1.94
C ASP A 371 13.36 -4.96 2.20
N PRO A 372 12.70 -5.83 1.40
CA PRO A 372 11.28 -6.12 1.56
C PRO A 372 10.90 -6.66 2.95
N ALA A 373 11.83 -7.37 3.61
CA ALA A 373 11.62 -7.93 4.94
C ALA A 373 11.47 -6.85 6.02
N ARG A 374 12.24 -5.75 5.88
CA ARG A 374 12.41 -4.73 6.91
C ARG A 374 11.60 -3.47 6.68
N TYR A 375 10.91 -3.38 5.55
CA TYR A 375 10.09 -2.20 5.25
C TYR A 375 9.04 -1.97 6.33
N LYS A 376 8.93 -0.73 6.79
CA LYS A 376 7.94 -0.25 7.74
C LYS A 376 7.17 0.94 7.17
N THR A 377 5.89 0.95 7.41
CA THR A 377 5.03 2.12 7.17
C THR A 377 5.24 3.17 8.26
N LEU A 378 4.71 4.36 8.09
CA LEU A 378 4.82 5.44 9.07
C LEU A 378 4.22 5.02 10.43
N LEU A 379 3.08 4.33 10.38
CA LEU A 379 2.33 3.87 11.56
C LEU A 379 2.28 2.33 11.61
N PRO A 380 2.31 1.76 12.83
CA PRO A 380 2.45 0.30 13.04
C PRO A 380 1.12 -0.46 13.02
N TYR A 381 0.38 -0.46 11.92
CA TYR A 381 -0.89 -1.17 11.81
C TYR A 381 -0.76 -2.68 12.01
N GLU A 382 -1.70 -3.27 12.75
CA GLU A 382 -1.70 -4.71 13.03
C GLU A 382 -1.85 -5.56 11.76
N ALA A 383 -2.66 -5.14 10.78
CA ALA A 383 -2.75 -5.81 9.48
C ALA A 383 -1.36 -6.02 8.85
N PHE A 384 -0.48 -5.01 8.91
CA PHE A 384 0.87 -5.08 8.33
C PHE A 384 1.84 -5.94 9.14
N ARG A 385 1.58 -6.12 10.43
CA ARG A 385 2.35 -7.01 11.31
C ARG A 385 1.97 -8.48 11.19
N LEU A 386 0.72 -8.74 10.81
CA LEU A 386 0.18 -10.09 10.66
C LEU A 386 0.47 -10.72 9.29
N VAL A 387 1.21 -10.04 8.41
CA VAL A 387 1.59 -10.58 7.09
C VAL A 387 2.27 -11.94 7.27
N THR A 388 1.66 -12.99 6.72
CA THR A 388 2.22 -14.34 6.66
C THR A 388 3.03 -14.52 5.37
N SER A 389 3.75 -15.65 5.25
CA SER A 389 4.46 -15.98 4.01
C SER A 389 3.49 -16.16 2.84
N ALA A 390 2.32 -16.76 3.08
CA ALA A 390 1.28 -16.91 2.06
C ALA A 390 0.69 -15.57 1.62
N ASP A 391 0.49 -14.61 2.56
CA ASP A 391 0.02 -13.25 2.21
C ASP A 391 1.07 -12.51 1.37
N GLY A 392 2.34 -12.60 1.76
CA GLY A 392 3.46 -12.00 1.04
C GLY A 392 3.68 -12.62 -0.34
N PHE A 393 3.53 -13.94 -0.46
CA PHE A 393 3.58 -14.65 -1.74
C PHE A 393 2.46 -14.18 -2.69
N TRP A 394 1.22 -14.12 -2.21
CA TRP A 394 0.10 -13.60 -3.00
C TRP A 394 0.36 -12.15 -3.47
N ALA A 395 0.81 -11.28 -2.58
CA ALA A 395 1.11 -9.90 -2.94
C ALA A 395 2.28 -9.81 -3.94
N ALA A 396 3.32 -10.63 -3.77
CA ALA A 396 4.45 -10.67 -4.68
C ALA A 396 4.05 -11.18 -6.08
N LYS A 397 3.12 -12.13 -6.19
CA LYS A 397 2.56 -12.54 -7.50
C LYS A 397 1.93 -11.36 -8.23
N ASN A 398 1.15 -10.55 -7.51
CA ASN A 398 0.55 -9.33 -8.08
C ASN A 398 1.61 -8.32 -8.53
N VAL A 399 2.67 -8.11 -7.75
CA VAL A 399 3.80 -7.23 -8.11
C VAL A 399 4.57 -7.77 -9.32
N MET A 400 4.86 -9.07 -9.36
CA MET A 400 5.59 -9.70 -10.45
C MET A 400 4.79 -9.83 -11.76
N ALA A 401 3.48 -9.59 -11.73
CA ALA A 401 2.65 -9.55 -12.92
C ALA A 401 2.97 -8.37 -13.85
N PHE A 402 3.57 -7.29 -13.32
CA PHE A 402 3.97 -6.13 -14.11
C PHE A 402 5.28 -6.40 -14.84
N SER A 403 5.28 -6.29 -16.16
CA SER A 403 6.49 -6.29 -16.97
C SER A 403 7.24 -4.96 -16.85
N ASP A 404 8.49 -4.92 -17.33
CA ASP A 404 9.27 -3.67 -17.40
C ASP A 404 8.56 -2.61 -18.24
N GLU A 405 7.89 -3.02 -19.32
CA GLU A 405 7.12 -2.10 -20.18
C GLU A 405 5.86 -1.58 -19.51
N ASP A 406 5.15 -2.41 -18.72
CA ASP A 406 4.00 -1.95 -17.93
C ASP A 406 4.43 -0.87 -16.94
N ILE A 407 5.55 -1.09 -16.22
CA ILE A 407 6.10 -0.12 -15.28
C ILE A 407 6.47 1.18 -15.99
N ARG A 408 7.18 1.09 -17.12
CA ARG A 408 7.55 2.25 -17.94
C ARG A 408 6.32 3.04 -18.40
N THR A 409 5.30 2.34 -18.86
CA THR A 409 4.03 2.94 -19.28
C THR A 409 3.35 3.70 -18.15
N MET A 410 3.31 3.12 -16.96
CA MET A 410 2.68 3.77 -15.80
C MET A 410 3.47 4.99 -15.31
N VAL A 411 4.80 4.96 -15.42
CA VAL A 411 5.66 6.11 -15.05
C VAL A 411 5.45 7.30 -15.99
N LYS A 412 5.08 7.10 -17.26
CA LYS A 412 4.73 8.19 -18.19
C LYS A 412 3.60 9.08 -17.66
N ALA A 413 2.67 8.52 -16.87
CA ALA A 413 1.60 9.31 -16.25
C ALA A 413 2.12 10.41 -15.32
N GLY A 414 3.35 10.30 -14.82
CA GLY A 414 4.02 11.34 -14.03
C GLY A 414 4.42 12.56 -14.82
N GLN A 415 4.49 12.48 -16.16
CA GLN A 415 4.82 13.60 -17.07
C GLN A 415 6.06 14.38 -16.62
N TYR A 416 7.16 13.68 -16.36
CA TYR A 416 8.44 14.32 -16.06
C TYR A 416 8.97 15.06 -17.28
N SER A 417 9.50 16.26 -17.07
CA SER A 417 10.13 17.05 -18.14
C SER A 417 11.50 16.49 -18.55
N ASP A 418 12.19 15.84 -17.62
CA ASP A 418 13.47 15.17 -17.85
C ASP A 418 13.26 13.65 -17.98
N SER A 419 13.65 13.09 -19.14
CA SER A 419 13.60 11.65 -19.38
C SER A 419 14.45 10.85 -18.39
N ALA A 420 15.56 11.41 -17.89
CA ALA A 420 16.42 10.77 -16.91
C ALA A 420 15.66 10.54 -15.57
N ALA A 421 14.75 11.44 -15.21
CA ALA A 421 13.90 11.27 -14.04
C ALA A 421 12.93 10.08 -14.23
N ALA A 422 12.25 10.02 -15.37
CA ALA A 422 11.35 8.91 -15.70
C ALA A 422 12.08 7.56 -15.75
N ASP A 423 13.27 7.52 -16.35
CA ASP A 423 14.11 6.32 -16.44
C ASP A 423 14.59 5.88 -15.06
N SER A 424 15.01 6.81 -14.20
CA SER A 424 15.44 6.52 -12.82
C SER A 424 14.32 5.92 -11.99
N VAL A 425 13.12 6.50 -12.04
CA VAL A 425 11.93 5.97 -11.34
C VAL A 425 11.56 4.58 -11.87
N THR A 426 11.54 4.41 -13.19
CA THR A 426 11.23 3.13 -13.85
C THR A 426 12.21 2.05 -13.41
N GLN A 427 13.52 2.31 -13.52
CA GLN A 427 14.56 1.35 -13.19
C GLN A 427 14.47 0.94 -11.70
N THR A 428 14.28 1.91 -10.81
CA THR A 428 14.13 1.65 -9.37
C THR A 428 12.91 0.78 -9.08
N LEU A 429 11.78 1.04 -9.73
CA LEU A 429 10.56 0.23 -9.56
C LEU A 429 10.76 -1.21 -10.06
N ILE A 430 11.43 -1.41 -11.20
CA ILE A 430 11.78 -2.74 -11.73
C ILE A 430 12.64 -3.50 -10.72
N GLU A 431 13.72 -2.89 -10.25
CA GLU A 431 14.63 -3.53 -9.30
C GLU A 431 13.97 -3.83 -7.94
N ARG A 432 13.07 -2.95 -7.45
CA ARG A 432 12.31 -3.21 -6.23
C ARG A 432 11.28 -4.31 -6.44
N ARG A 433 10.61 -4.39 -7.61
CA ARG A 433 9.74 -5.51 -8.00
C ARG A 433 10.49 -6.83 -7.88
N ASP A 434 11.65 -6.92 -8.50
CA ASP A 434 12.45 -8.16 -8.54
C ASP A 434 12.95 -8.56 -7.14
N LYS A 435 13.31 -7.60 -6.29
CA LYS A 435 13.66 -7.87 -4.88
C LYS A 435 12.46 -8.38 -4.08
N ILE A 436 11.25 -7.85 -4.31
CA ILE A 436 10.01 -8.33 -3.68
C ILE A 436 9.70 -9.75 -4.11
N GLY A 437 9.73 -10.02 -5.43
CA GLY A 437 9.50 -11.35 -5.98
C GLY A 437 10.49 -12.36 -5.42
N ARG A 438 11.79 -12.07 -5.50
CA ARG A 438 12.85 -12.93 -4.94
C ARG A 438 12.64 -13.20 -3.45
N TYR A 439 12.38 -12.18 -2.65
CA TYR A 439 12.22 -12.36 -1.21
C TYR A 439 11.01 -13.25 -0.89
N TRP A 440 9.81 -12.88 -1.34
CA TRP A 440 8.59 -13.56 -0.94
C TRP A 440 8.42 -14.96 -1.57
N PHE A 441 8.92 -15.17 -2.79
CA PHE A 441 8.91 -16.50 -3.41
C PHE A 441 9.87 -17.47 -2.71
N LEU A 442 10.89 -16.96 -2.01
CA LEU A 442 11.77 -17.77 -1.19
C LEU A 442 11.32 -17.88 0.28
N GLN A 443 10.30 -17.12 0.71
CA GLN A 443 9.70 -17.22 2.04
C GLN A 443 8.39 -18.03 2.05
N ALA A 444 8.00 -18.61 0.93
CA ALA A 444 6.83 -19.47 0.78
C ALA A 444 7.17 -20.66 -0.12
N ASN A 445 6.24 -21.59 -0.27
CA ASN A 445 6.31 -22.56 -1.36
C ASN A 445 5.86 -21.87 -2.66
N PRO A 446 6.74 -21.61 -3.64
CA PRO A 446 6.44 -20.74 -4.77
C PRO A 446 5.71 -21.44 -5.93
N LEU A 447 5.00 -22.54 -5.64
CA LEU A 447 4.25 -23.28 -6.65
C LEU A 447 2.89 -22.65 -6.92
N ASP A 448 2.55 -22.47 -8.18
CA ASP A 448 1.29 -21.85 -8.62
C ASP A 448 0.85 -22.37 -10.00
N GLY A 449 -0.25 -21.84 -10.54
CA GLY A 449 -0.74 -22.20 -11.87
C GLY A 449 -1.07 -23.69 -11.99
N PHE A 450 -1.63 -24.29 -10.94
CA PHE A 450 -2.02 -25.69 -10.91
C PHE A 450 -3.12 -25.98 -11.93
N ALA A 451 -2.91 -27.01 -12.75
CA ALA A 451 -3.89 -27.48 -13.72
C ALA A 451 -3.95 -29.00 -13.69
N PHE A 452 -5.16 -29.56 -13.82
CA PHE A 452 -5.40 -30.99 -13.90
C PHE A 452 -6.09 -31.31 -15.21
N SER A 453 -5.44 -32.10 -16.04
CA SER A 453 -5.98 -32.62 -17.30
C SER A 453 -5.36 -33.98 -17.64
N ASP A 454 -6.11 -34.84 -18.31
CA ASP A 454 -5.65 -36.14 -18.79
C ASP A 454 -4.93 -36.99 -17.72
N GLY A 455 -5.46 -36.96 -16.49
CA GLY A 455 -4.90 -37.70 -15.36
C GLY A 455 -3.55 -37.16 -14.87
N LYS A 456 -3.17 -35.93 -15.25
CA LYS A 456 -1.93 -35.28 -14.82
C LYS A 456 -2.21 -33.97 -14.12
N LEU A 457 -1.53 -33.78 -13.00
CA LEU A 457 -1.44 -32.48 -12.32
C LEU A 457 -0.16 -31.80 -12.76
N SER A 458 -0.27 -30.62 -13.34
CA SER A 458 0.85 -29.73 -13.68
C SER A 458 0.82 -28.47 -12.82
N PHE A 459 1.98 -27.86 -12.62
CA PHE A 459 2.12 -26.60 -11.88
C PHE A 459 3.36 -25.83 -12.35
N LYS A 460 3.46 -24.58 -11.94
CA LYS A 460 4.62 -23.72 -12.18
C LYS A 460 5.42 -23.56 -10.90
N ASP A 461 6.74 -23.48 -11.01
CA ASP A 461 7.61 -23.02 -9.94
C ASP A 461 8.04 -21.58 -10.23
N LEU A 462 7.36 -20.63 -9.63
CA LEU A 462 7.57 -19.22 -9.93
C LEU A 462 8.99 -18.73 -9.59
N ALA A 463 9.67 -19.35 -8.62
CA ALA A 463 11.06 -18.98 -8.32
C ALA A 463 12.03 -19.40 -9.44
N ILE A 464 11.73 -20.47 -10.16
CA ILE A 464 12.47 -20.91 -11.35
C ILE A 464 12.05 -20.07 -12.57
N ASP A 465 10.75 -19.90 -12.79
CA ASP A 465 10.21 -19.19 -13.96
C ASP A 465 10.73 -17.74 -14.02
N TYR A 466 10.83 -17.08 -12.86
CA TYR A 466 11.42 -15.73 -12.74
C TYR A 466 12.95 -15.73 -12.59
N LYS A 467 13.62 -16.89 -12.75
CA LYS A 467 15.09 -17.05 -12.69
C LYS A 467 15.71 -16.57 -11.37
N PHE A 468 14.99 -16.64 -10.28
CA PHE A 468 15.53 -16.32 -8.95
C PHE A 468 16.42 -17.43 -8.42
N ILE A 469 16.20 -18.64 -8.89
CA ILE A 469 16.97 -19.85 -8.59
C ILE A 469 17.11 -20.70 -9.86
N PRO A 470 18.17 -21.54 -9.95
CA PRO A 470 18.31 -22.49 -11.03
C PRO A 470 17.31 -23.66 -10.88
N LYS A 471 16.95 -24.29 -12.00
CA LYS A 471 16.10 -25.47 -12.04
C LYS A 471 16.85 -26.72 -11.53
N GLU A 472 18.13 -26.79 -11.78
CA GLU A 472 18.99 -27.94 -11.54
C GLU A 472 19.01 -28.32 -10.06
N GLY A 473 18.76 -29.60 -9.79
CA GLY A 473 18.73 -30.14 -8.43
C GLY A 473 17.49 -29.80 -7.61
N THR A 474 16.49 -29.15 -8.22
CA THR A 474 15.18 -28.96 -7.57
C THR A 474 14.40 -30.25 -7.58
N ILE A 475 13.87 -30.66 -6.42
CA ILE A 475 13.05 -31.88 -6.26
C ILE A 475 11.75 -31.49 -5.53
N TYR A 476 10.63 -31.96 -6.09
CA TYR A 476 9.32 -31.80 -5.47
C TYR A 476 8.97 -33.09 -4.73
N HIS A 477 8.85 -33.00 -3.42
CA HIS A 477 8.38 -34.08 -2.55
C HIS A 477 6.86 -34.01 -2.47
N VAL A 478 6.21 -35.04 -2.98
CA VAL A 478 4.74 -35.12 -3.02
C VAL A 478 4.29 -36.22 -2.07
N GLU A 479 3.50 -35.85 -1.09
CA GLU A 479 2.81 -36.76 -0.20
C GLU A 479 1.33 -36.82 -0.60
N VAL A 480 0.82 -38.00 -0.90
CA VAL A 480 -0.59 -38.25 -1.22
C VAL A 480 -1.27 -38.79 0.04
N VAL A 481 -2.32 -38.06 0.49
CA VAL A 481 -3.07 -38.46 1.68
C VAL A 481 -4.57 -38.51 1.39
N SER A 482 -5.29 -39.37 2.10
CA SER A 482 -6.76 -39.45 2.03
C SER A 482 -7.39 -38.17 2.64
N SER A 483 -8.56 -37.79 2.16
CA SER A 483 -9.27 -36.59 2.64
C SER A 483 -10.14 -36.81 3.89
N GLY A 484 -10.17 -38.04 4.46
CA GLY A 484 -10.98 -38.39 5.62
C GLY A 484 -10.57 -37.69 6.92
N LYS A 485 -11.41 -37.80 7.97
CA LYS A 485 -11.15 -37.20 9.31
C LYS A 485 -9.83 -37.62 9.95
N LYS A 486 -9.29 -38.77 9.56
CA LYS A 486 -7.93 -39.25 9.94
C LYS A 486 -7.15 -39.47 8.64
N PRO A 487 -6.42 -38.47 8.14
CA PRO A 487 -5.66 -38.61 6.91
C PRO A 487 -4.69 -39.78 6.98
N ARG A 488 -4.72 -40.62 5.96
CA ARG A 488 -3.82 -41.78 5.80
C ARG A 488 -2.93 -41.53 4.60
N ARG A 489 -1.62 -41.71 4.75
CA ARG A 489 -0.69 -41.66 3.64
C ARG A 489 -1.00 -42.77 2.65
N ILE A 490 -1.22 -42.40 1.40
CA ILE A 490 -1.48 -43.31 0.27
C ILE A 490 -0.17 -43.56 -0.49
N ALA A 491 0.56 -42.51 -0.80
CA ALA A 491 1.82 -42.57 -1.54
C ALA A 491 2.77 -41.43 -1.14
N GLU A 492 4.05 -41.62 -1.41
CA GLU A 492 5.09 -40.59 -1.32
C GLU A 492 5.97 -40.68 -2.57
N LEU A 493 6.19 -39.54 -3.25
CA LEU A 493 6.91 -39.48 -4.50
C LEU A 493 7.93 -38.33 -4.48
N LYS A 494 8.96 -38.49 -5.29
CA LYS A 494 9.94 -37.44 -5.59
C LYS A 494 9.96 -37.24 -7.10
N ILE A 495 9.67 -36.03 -7.53
CA ILE A 495 9.66 -35.67 -8.96
C ILE A 495 10.60 -34.47 -9.20
N SER A 496 11.26 -34.45 -10.35
CA SER A 496 12.15 -33.36 -10.79
C SER A 496 11.49 -32.40 -11.76
N GLU A 497 10.36 -32.80 -12.32
CA GLU A 497 9.57 -31.95 -13.22
C GLU A 497 8.25 -31.54 -12.54
N PRO A 498 7.73 -30.36 -12.82
CA PRO A 498 6.50 -29.85 -12.21
C PRO A 498 5.24 -30.47 -12.85
N ILE A 499 5.24 -31.79 -12.99
CA ILE A 499 4.14 -32.57 -13.54
C ILE A 499 4.07 -33.93 -12.84
N LEU A 500 2.88 -34.32 -12.40
CA LEU A 500 2.62 -35.55 -11.65
C LEU A 500 1.48 -36.35 -12.31
N SER A 501 1.73 -37.61 -12.66
CA SER A 501 0.66 -38.52 -13.09
C SER A 501 -0.13 -38.98 -11.87
N ILE A 502 -1.44 -38.76 -11.89
CA ILE A 502 -2.36 -39.15 -10.82
C ILE A 502 -2.85 -40.56 -11.08
N GLN A 503 -2.66 -41.42 -10.11
CA GLN A 503 -3.03 -42.83 -10.25
C GLN A 503 -4.49 -43.06 -9.85
N PRO A 504 -5.34 -43.70 -10.68
CA PRO A 504 -6.74 -43.94 -10.33
C PRO A 504 -6.91 -44.72 -9.01
N GLU A 505 -5.95 -45.55 -8.66
CA GLU A 505 -5.94 -46.37 -7.43
C GLU A 505 -5.93 -45.51 -6.16
N TRP A 506 -5.45 -44.26 -6.23
CA TRP A 506 -5.45 -43.34 -5.08
C TRP A 506 -6.85 -42.95 -4.63
N PHE A 507 -7.87 -43.05 -5.53
CA PHE A 507 -9.28 -42.76 -5.25
C PHE A 507 -10.12 -43.96 -4.82
N GLN A 508 -9.53 -45.18 -4.74
CA GLN A 508 -10.31 -46.41 -4.49
C GLN A 508 -11.14 -46.41 -3.21
N ASN A 509 -10.64 -45.74 -2.16
CA ASN A 509 -11.30 -45.70 -0.85
C ASN A 509 -11.84 -44.32 -0.47
N ASP A 510 -11.52 -43.29 -1.22
CA ASP A 510 -11.85 -41.90 -0.96
C ASP A 510 -12.21 -41.18 -2.26
N LYS A 511 -13.30 -40.38 -2.25
CA LYS A 511 -13.69 -39.58 -3.42
C LYS A 511 -12.70 -38.46 -3.72
N ASP A 512 -12.04 -37.94 -2.67
CA ASP A 512 -11.08 -36.85 -2.73
C ASP A 512 -9.76 -37.28 -2.09
N ILE A 513 -8.66 -36.78 -2.61
CA ILE A 513 -7.31 -36.92 -2.05
C ILE A 513 -6.70 -35.53 -1.84
N ASN A 514 -5.73 -35.44 -0.95
CA ASN A 514 -4.91 -34.25 -0.79
C ASN A 514 -3.47 -34.55 -1.18
N LEU A 515 -2.90 -33.71 -2.01
CA LEU A 515 -1.50 -33.74 -2.39
C LEU A 515 -0.79 -32.63 -1.59
N ILE A 516 0.20 -32.99 -0.80
CA ILE A 516 1.04 -32.05 -0.05
C ILE A 516 2.38 -32.00 -0.74
N ILE A 517 2.71 -30.87 -1.37
CA ILE A 517 3.93 -30.69 -2.14
C ILE A 517 4.89 -29.77 -1.37
N ARG A 518 6.12 -30.26 -1.16
CA ARG A 518 7.26 -29.50 -0.61
C ARG A 518 8.37 -29.44 -1.63
N VAL A 519 9.11 -28.35 -1.64
CA VAL A 519 10.22 -28.17 -2.59
C VAL A 519 11.55 -28.27 -1.86
N ALA A 520 12.41 -29.18 -2.30
CA ALA A 520 13.80 -29.30 -1.87
C ALA A 520 14.73 -28.72 -2.93
N ARG A 521 15.72 -27.93 -2.50
CA ARG A 521 16.68 -27.26 -3.38
C ARG A 521 18.11 -27.40 -2.86
N PRO A 522 19.13 -27.47 -3.74
CA PRO A 522 20.52 -27.61 -3.31
C PRO A 522 21.03 -26.49 -2.41
N SER A 523 20.52 -25.27 -2.63
CA SER A 523 20.95 -24.04 -1.93
C SER A 523 20.16 -23.73 -0.66
N ALA A 524 19.09 -24.47 -0.37
CA ALA A 524 18.24 -24.22 0.79
C ALA A 524 17.92 -25.54 1.48
N LYS A 525 18.10 -25.60 2.82
CA LYS A 525 17.48 -26.64 3.64
C LYS A 525 15.99 -26.68 3.30
N GLU A 526 15.37 -27.87 3.34
CA GLU A 526 13.93 -28.05 3.16
C GLU A 526 13.17 -26.88 3.80
N LEU A 527 12.52 -26.08 2.95
CA LEU A 527 11.63 -25.05 3.44
C LEU A 527 10.47 -25.80 4.09
N GLY A 528 10.16 -25.47 5.34
CA GLY A 528 9.02 -26.04 6.06
C GLY A 528 7.67 -25.69 5.45
N PHE A 529 7.69 -24.97 4.33
CA PHE A 529 6.52 -24.51 3.58
C PHE A 529 6.01 -25.60 2.64
N SER A 530 4.68 -25.76 2.60
CA SER A 530 4.04 -26.69 1.68
C SER A 530 2.86 -26.03 0.96
N VAL A 531 2.50 -26.61 -0.18
CA VAL A 531 1.20 -26.35 -0.80
C VAL A 531 0.37 -27.62 -0.73
N SER A 532 -0.88 -27.49 -0.31
CA SER A 532 -1.85 -28.59 -0.25
C SER A 532 -2.86 -28.41 -1.37
N ILE A 533 -3.07 -29.44 -2.18
CA ILE A 533 -4.02 -29.45 -3.29
C ILE A 533 -5.05 -30.53 -3.00
N SER A 534 -6.32 -30.15 -2.87
CA SER A 534 -7.43 -31.09 -2.81
C SER A 534 -7.86 -31.44 -4.23
N LEU A 535 -7.87 -32.71 -4.56
CA LEU A 535 -8.11 -33.24 -5.90
C LEU A 535 -9.12 -34.36 -5.85
N ASN A 536 -10.04 -34.38 -6.81
CA ASN A 536 -10.89 -35.54 -7.11
C ASN A 536 -10.73 -35.99 -8.58
N THR A 537 -11.53 -36.94 -9.00
CA THR A 537 -11.47 -37.48 -10.37
C THR A 537 -11.91 -36.46 -11.44
N VAL A 538 -12.58 -35.38 -11.05
CA VAL A 538 -13.05 -34.31 -11.97
C VAL A 538 -12.03 -33.18 -12.08
N GLY A 539 -11.31 -32.86 -10.98
CA GLY A 539 -10.36 -31.76 -10.99
C GLY A 539 -9.95 -31.28 -9.60
N ILE A 540 -9.26 -30.14 -9.60
CA ILE A 540 -8.80 -29.46 -8.39
C ILE A 540 -9.99 -28.84 -7.65
N GLN A 541 -10.17 -29.19 -6.39
CA GLN A 541 -11.23 -28.70 -5.51
C GLN A 541 -10.74 -27.57 -4.60
N GLY A 542 -9.46 -27.49 -4.35
CA GLY A 542 -8.88 -26.45 -3.52
C GLY A 542 -7.36 -26.45 -3.52
N ILE A 543 -6.79 -25.29 -3.22
CA ILE A 543 -5.35 -25.06 -3.08
C ILE A 543 -5.14 -24.30 -1.78
N ARG A 544 -4.06 -24.60 -1.06
CA ARG A 544 -3.73 -23.87 0.17
C ARG A 544 -2.21 -23.86 0.37
N HIS A 545 -1.63 -22.66 0.38
CA HIS A 545 -0.24 -22.48 0.82
C HIS A 545 -0.21 -22.47 2.36
N GLN A 546 0.71 -23.25 2.92
CA GLN A 546 0.88 -23.43 4.36
C GLN A 546 2.27 -22.94 4.77
N ASP A 547 2.28 -22.14 5.86
CA ASP A 547 3.52 -21.64 6.49
C ASP A 547 4.18 -22.67 7.41
#